data_a3e5f391d0625d46427355f70510fe19
#
_entry.id   a3e5f391d0625d46427355f70510fe19
#
_cell.length_a   1.000
_cell.length_b   1.000
_cell.length_c   1.000
_cell.angle_alpha   90.00
_cell.angle_beta   90.00
_cell.angle_gamma   90.00
#
_symmetry.space_group_name_H-M   'P 1'
#
loop_
_entity.id
_entity.type
_entity.pdbx_description
1 polymer ?
#
loop_
_entity_poly.entity_id
_entity_poly.type
_entity_poly.pdbx_seq_one_letter_code
_entity_poly.pdbx_strand_id
1 'polypeptide(L)'
;IAVAISGGKDSLLMAKMFQELQKHGQVKFDLVFLAMDPGYHKNIRQLLEENCEYLNIPLTIFDTNIFDVAGEIAEDYPCYMCARMRRGALYNKAEELGCNKLALGHHFDDVIETTMLNLLCAGNFKTMLPKLKSSNYDKMQIIRPLYYIREESIIRFIQSSGIMPLNCACMVAAKKTGNKRYEIKELIKNLGEEYQEVEKSIFKAANNVYLDSVLGWEQDGVRHSFLEKFED
;
A
#
# COMPACT_ATOMS: atom_id res chain seq x y z
N ILE A 1 -0.57 6.13 -16.26
CA ILE A 1 -0.52 5.47 -14.94
C ILE A 1 0.93 5.48 -14.46
N ALA A 2 1.17 6.07 -13.29
CA ALA A 2 2.45 5.94 -12.59
C ALA A 2 2.42 4.66 -11.73
N VAL A 3 3.35 3.76 -11.93
CA VAL A 3 3.51 2.51 -11.17
C VAL A 3 4.63 2.72 -10.15
N ALA A 4 4.30 2.73 -8.86
CA ALA A 4 5.28 2.95 -7.80
C ALA A 4 6.13 1.70 -7.57
N ILE A 5 7.43 1.82 -7.77
CA ILE A 5 8.42 0.76 -7.60
C ILE A 5 9.22 1.00 -6.33
N SER A 6 9.05 0.13 -5.35
CA SER A 6 9.84 0.14 -4.10
C SER A 6 11.01 -0.87 -4.13
N GLY A 7 11.08 -1.69 -5.17
CA GLY A 7 12.00 -2.82 -5.26
C GLY A 7 11.57 -4.06 -4.46
N GLY A 8 10.53 -3.96 -3.64
CA GLY A 8 9.94 -5.11 -2.95
C GLY A 8 9.12 -5.99 -3.89
N LYS A 9 8.90 -7.24 -3.46
CA LYS A 9 8.19 -8.30 -4.21
C LYS A 9 6.88 -7.84 -4.87
N ASP A 10 6.07 -7.08 -4.13
CA ASP A 10 4.73 -6.65 -4.56
C ASP A 10 4.80 -5.62 -5.68
N SER A 11 5.70 -4.65 -5.58
CA SER A 11 5.88 -3.61 -6.59
C SER A 11 6.47 -4.16 -7.89
N LEU A 12 7.38 -5.13 -7.82
CA LEU A 12 7.97 -5.77 -9.00
C LEU A 12 6.94 -6.64 -9.74
N LEU A 13 6.14 -7.44 -9.00
CA LEU A 13 5.02 -8.18 -9.60
C LEU A 13 4.02 -7.22 -10.25
N MET A 14 3.61 -6.17 -9.55
CA MET A 14 2.67 -5.18 -10.07
C MET A 14 3.17 -4.54 -11.37
N ALA A 15 4.44 -4.17 -11.43
CA ALA A 15 5.04 -3.61 -12.64
C ALA A 15 4.96 -4.60 -13.81
N LYS A 16 5.29 -5.86 -13.56
CA LYS A 16 5.22 -6.91 -14.58
C LYS A 16 3.79 -7.15 -15.07
N MET A 17 2.83 -7.19 -14.17
CA MET A 17 1.40 -7.29 -14.51
C MET A 17 0.95 -6.12 -15.40
N PHE A 18 1.35 -4.89 -15.10
CA PHE A 18 1.03 -3.74 -15.93
C PHE A 18 1.65 -3.81 -17.32
N GLN A 19 2.89 -4.29 -17.46
CA GLN A 19 3.51 -4.51 -18.77
C GLN A 19 2.71 -5.54 -19.59
N GLU A 20 2.29 -6.64 -18.98
CA GLU A 20 1.49 -7.66 -19.66
C GLU A 20 0.08 -7.16 -20.00
N LEU A 21 -0.55 -6.41 -19.11
CA LEU A 21 -1.85 -5.77 -19.39
C LEU A 21 -1.76 -4.75 -20.52
N GLN A 22 -0.66 -3.99 -20.62
CA GLN A 22 -0.47 -3.03 -21.73
C GLN A 22 -0.29 -3.73 -23.07
N LYS A 23 0.40 -4.89 -23.10
CA LYS A 23 0.62 -5.66 -24.32
C LYS A 23 -0.63 -6.40 -24.80
N HIS A 24 -1.37 -6.98 -23.87
CA HIS A 24 -2.44 -7.94 -24.17
C HIS A 24 -3.83 -7.45 -23.76
N GLY A 25 -3.91 -6.33 -23.04
CA GLY A 25 -5.18 -5.77 -22.56
C GLY A 25 -5.96 -5.06 -23.65
N GLN A 26 -7.27 -5.02 -23.49
CA GLN A 26 -8.19 -4.30 -24.39
C GLN A 26 -8.19 -2.78 -24.15
N VAL A 27 -7.75 -2.34 -22.98
CA VAL A 27 -7.74 -0.92 -22.58
C VAL A 27 -6.37 -0.33 -22.87
N LYS A 28 -6.33 0.79 -23.59
CA LYS A 28 -5.09 1.53 -23.86
C LYS A 28 -4.79 2.49 -22.72
N PHE A 29 -3.56 2.48 -22.24
CA PHE A 29 -3.03 3.39 -21.23
C PHE A 29 -1.50 3.51 -21.36
N ASP A 30 -0.98 4.64 -20.91
CA ASP A 30 0.46 4.86 -20.84
C ASP A 30 0.98 4.49 -19.46
N LEU A 31 2.22 3.99 -19.39
CA LEU A 31 2.88 3.58 -18.17
C LEU A 31 4.15 4.40 -17.92
N VAL A 32 4.32 4.81 -16.67
CA VAL A 32 5.58 5.33 -16.15
C VAL A 32 5.91 4.55 -14.87
N PHE A 33 7.10 3.95 -14.80
CA PHE A 33 7.55 3.22 -13.62
C PHE A 33 8.42 4.14 -12.77
N LEU A 34 7.96 4.48 -11.58
CA LEU A 34 8.58 5.45 -10.69
C LEU A 34 9.18 4.78 -9.46
N ALA A 35 10.47 4.98 -9.23
CA ALA A 35 11.09 4.70 -7.96
C ALA A 35 11.52 6.02 -7.30
N MET A 36 11.18 6.16 -6.05
CA MET A 36 11.67 7.24 -5.21
C MET A 36 12.86 6.71 -4.40
N ASP A 37 14.00 7.37 -4.52
CA ASP A 37 15.15 7.13 -3.66
C ASP A 37 15.09 8.09 -2.45
N PRO A 38 14.80 7.57 -1.24
CA PRO A 38 14.72 8.39 -0.04
C PRO A 38 16.07 8.61 0.66
N GLY A 39 17.18 8.26 0.01
CA GLY A 39 18.54 8.22 0.55
C GLY A 39 19.06 6.78 0.72
N TYR A 40 18.86 5.94 -0.25
CA TYR A 40 19.34 4.54 -0.20
C TYR A 40 20.87 4.46 -0.22
N HIS A 41 21.41 3.44 0.44
CA HIS A 41 22.79 3.03 0.18
C HIS A 41 22.96 2.57 -1.28
N LYS A 42 24.15 2.83 -1.85
CA LYS A 42 24.45 2.52 -3.26
C LYS A 42 24.09 1.08 -3.66
N ASN A 43 24.38 0.10 -2.81
CA ASN A 43 24.06 -1.32 -3.09
C ASN A 43 22.56 -1.60 -3.22
N ILE A 44 21.72 -0.88 -2.47
CA ILE A 44 20.26 -1.04 -2.52
C ILE A 44 19.71 -0.44 -3.81
N ARG A 45 20.20 0.74 -4.17
CA ARG A 45 19.85 1.38 -5.44
C ARG A 45 20.27 0.52 -6.63
N GLN A 46 21.50 0.01 -6.62
CA GLN A 46 22.01 -0.88 -7.66
C GLN A 46 21.14 -2.14 -7.80
N LEU A 47 20.80 -2.82 -6.70
CA LEU A 47 19.93 -4.00 -6.75
C LEU A 47 18.52 -3.69 -7.28
N LEU A 48 17.99 -2.50 -6.97
CA LEU A 48 16.73 -2.04 -7.56
C LEU A 48 16.82 -1.90 -9.07
N GLU A 49 17.88 -1.26 -9.56
CA GLU A 49 18.15 -1.04 -10.98
C GLU A 49 18.34 -2.39 -11.70
N GLU A 50 19.15 -3.28 -11.15
CA GLU A 50 19.39 -4.65 -11.70
C GLU A 50 18.10 -5.48 -11.81
N ASN A 51 17.25 -5.46 -10.77
CA ASN A 51 15.95 -6.14 -10.82
C ASN A 51 15.02 -5.57 -11.89
N CYS A 52 15.01 -4.25 -12.05
CA CYS A 52 14.18 -3.59 -13.06
C CYS A 52 14.72 -3.86 -14.47
N GLU A 53 16.05 -3.87 -14.66
CA GLU A 53 16.68 -4.23 -15.93
C GLU A 53 16.36 -5.69 -16.31
N TYR A 54 16.54 -6.61 -15.37
CA TYR A 54 16.21 -8.04 -15.57
C TYR A 54 14.76 -8.26 -16.00
N LEU A 55 13.82 -7.47 -15.43
CA LEU A 55 12.39 -7.53 -15.75
C LEU A 55 12.00 -6.69 -16.98
N ASN A 56 12.95 -6.00 -17.61
CA ASN A 56 12.72 -5.03 -18.69
C ASN A 56 11.71 -3.93 -18.27
N ILE A 57 11.84 -3.41 -17.05
CA ILE A 57 11.03 -2.29 -16.53
C ILE A 57 11.81 -1.00 -16.79
N PRO A 58 11.30 -0.08 -17.64
CA PRO A 58 11.94 1.22 -17.89
C PRO A 58 11.75 2.14 -16.68
N LEU A 59 12.67 2.03 -15.71
CA LEU A 59 12.58 2.69 -14.43
C LEU A 59 13.01 4.16 -14.50
N THR A 60 12.18 5.06 -13.95
CA THR A 60 12.52 6.45 -13.66
C THR A 60 12.76 6.61 -12.16
N ILE A 61 13.99 6.90 -11.76
CA ILE A 61 14.35 7.15 -10.36
C ILE A 61 14.42 8.65 -10.12
N PHE A 62 13.90 9.11 -8.98
CA PHE A 62 14.06 10.48 -8.50
C PHE A 62 14.49 10.48 -7.04
N ASP A 63 15.42 11.36 -6.71
CA ASP A 63 16.04 11.43 -5.40
C ASP A 63 15.21 12.35 -4.47
N THR A 64 15.19 12.00 -3.18
CA THR A 64 14.62 12.81 -2.10
C THR A 64 15.47 12.66 -0.83
N ASN A 65 15.31 13.58 0.11
CA ASN A 65 15.99 13.55 1.42
C ASN A 65 15.04 13.12 2.56
N ILE A 66 14.04 12.28 2.25
CA ILE A 66 12.98 11.95 3.21
C ILE A 66 13.51 11.21 4.44
N PHE A 67 14.56 10.40 4.32
CA PHE A 67 15.13 9.71 5.48
C PHE A 67 15.76 10.69 6.48
N ASP A 68 16.45 11.69 6.00
CA ASP A 68 17.07 12.72 6.86
C ASP A 68 15.98 13.53 7.56
N VAL A 69 15.01 14.04 6.80
CA VAL A 69 13.92 14.89 7.31
C VAL A 69 12.99 14.12 8.26
N ALA A 70 12.65 12.86 7.96
CA ALA A 70 11.78 12.05 8.84
C ALA A 70 12.47 11.70 10.16
N GLY A 71 13.79 11.51 10.15
CA GLY A 71 14.58 11.27 11.36
C GLY A 71 14.66 12.48 12.28
N GLU A 72 14.66 13.71 11.72
CA GLU A 72 14.74 14.95 12.49
C GLU A 72 13.38 15.39 13.08
N ILE A 73 12.26 15.14 12.36
CA ILE A 73 10.94 15.71 12.71
C ILE A 73 10.09 14.80 13.57
N ALA A 74 10.29 13.49 13.53
CA ALA A 74 9.37 12.51 14.11
C ALA A 74 10.06 11.46 14.98
N GLU A 75 10.53 11.84 16.17
CA GLU A 75 11.12 10.90 17.13
C GLU A 75 10.13 9.78 17.53
N ASP A 76 8.84 10.11 17.69
CA ASP A 76 7.82 9.16 18.17
C ASP A 76 7.21 8.26 17.08
N TYR A 77 7.04 8.77 15.85
CA TYR A 77 6.35 8.06 14.76
C TYR A 77 7.03 8.21 13.39
N PRO A 78 8.32 7.86 13.27
CA PRO A 78 9.08 8.10 12.04
C PRO A 78 8.50 7.34 10.83
N CYS A 79 7.96 6.14 11.03
CA CYS A 79 7.37 5.33 9.96
C CYS A 79 6.11 5.96 9.34
N TYR A 80 5.25 6.56 10.15
CA TYR A 80 4.04 7.22 9.66
C TYR A 80 4.37 8.45 8.82
N MET A 81 5.25 9.31 9.33
CA MET A 81 5.68 10.53 8.62
C MET A 81 6.42 10.17 7.33
N CYS A 82 7.34 9.24 7.38
CA CYS A 82 8.05 8.73 6.20
C CYS A 82 7.06 8.23 5.13
N ALA A 83 6.08 7.41 5.50
CA ALA A 83 5.08 6.90 4.56
C ALA A 83 4.22 8.03 3.94
N ARG A 84 3.88 9.05 4.72
CA ARG A 84 3.11 10.22 4.26
C ARG A 84 3.92 11.07 3.28
N MET A 85 5.19 11.37 3.62
CA MET A 85 6.08 12.15 2.78
C MET A 85 6.40 11.43 1.46
N ARG A 86 6.69 10.11 1.53
CA ARG A 86 6.91 9.28 0.34
C ARG A 86 5.72 9.29 -0.61
N ARG A 87 4.53 9.21 -0.08
CA ARG A 87 3.30 9.28 -0.90
C ARG A 87 3.16 10.63 -1.57
N GLY A 88 3.38 11.74 -0.84
CA GLY A 88 3.36 13.10 -1.40
C GLY A 88 4.37 13.28 -2.53
N ALA A 89 5.61 12.85 -2.34
CA ALA A 89 6.65 12.93 -3.36
C ALA A 89 6.30 12.13 -4.63
N LEU A 90 5.75 10.91 -4.46
CA LEU A 90 5.27 10.10 -5.59
C LEU A 90 4.10 10.75 -6.33
N TYR A 91 3.17 11.40 -5.62
CA TYR A 91 2.08 12.14 -6.25
C TYR A 91 2.60 13.31 -7.10
N ASN A 92 3.46 14.14 -6.52
CA ASN A 92 4.05 15.29 -7.23
C ASN A 92 4.75 14.82 -8.51
N LYS A 93 5.59 13.79 -8.39
CA LYS A 93 6.34 13.29 -9.55
C LYS A 93 5.46 12.66 -10.61
N ALA A 94 4.42 11.93 -10.21
CA ALA A 94 3.45 11.35 -11.14
C ALA A 94 2.66 12.45 -11.89
N GLU A 95 2.27 13.53 -11.21
CA GLU A 95 1.58 14.68 -11.81
C GLU A 95 2.48 15.43 -12.79
N GLU A 96 3.75 15.70 -12.43
CA GLU A 96 4.76 16.30 -13.33
C GLU A 96 4.90 15.52 -14.64
N LEU A 97 4.78 14.19 -14.58
CA LEU A 97 4.88 13.29 -15.72
C LEU A 97 3.54 13.07 -16.43
N GLY A 98 2.53 13.89 -16.13
CA GLY A 98 1.22 13.85 -16.79
C GLY A 98 0.35 12.63 -16.44
N CYS A 99 0.70 11.89 -15.39
CA CYS A 99 -0.09 10.75 -14.94
C CYS A 99 -1.33 11.19 -14.17
N ASN A 100 -2.43 10.45 -14.32
CA ASN A 100 -3.68 10.67 -13.56
C ASN A 100 -4.00 9.54 -12.59
N LYS A 101 -3.14 8.53 -12.51
CA LYS A 101 -3.25 7.41 -11.56
C LYS A 101 -1.89 7.05 -11.00
N LEU A 102 -1.86 6.78 -9.68
CA LEU A 102 -0.72 6.22 -8.99
C LEU A 102 -1.08 4.80 -8.53
N ALA A 103 -0.41 3.80 -9.10
CA ALA A 103 -0.57 2.40 -8.72
C ALA A 103 0.37 2.03 -7.58
N LEU A 104 -0.18 1.44 -6.52
CA LEU A 104 0.53 0.98 -5.33
C LEU A 104 0.36 -0.53 -5.16
N GLY A 105 1.45 -1.22 -4.82
CA GLY A 105 1.52 -2.68 -4.70
C GLY A 105 0.90 -3.27 -3.43
N HIS A 106 -0.16 -2.64 -2.88
CA HIS A 106 -0.87 -3.22 -1.74
C HIS A 106 -1.74 -4.39 -2.19
N HIS A 107 -1.71 -5.45 -1.41
CA HIS A 107 -2.38 -6.72 -1.70
C HIS A 107 -3.45 -7.07 -0.64
N PHE A 108 -4.12 -8.21 -0.79
CA PHE A 108 -5.22 -8.65 0.08
C PHE A 108 -4.85 -8.63 1.57
N ASP A 109 -3.67 -9.16 1.91
CA ASP A 109 -3.22 -9.28 3.30
C ASP A 109 -2.97 -7.89 3.92
N ASP A 110 -2.46 -6.92 3.15
CA ASP A 110 -2.35 -5.52 3.58
C ASP A 110 -3.71 -4.89 3.95
N VAL A 111 -4.76 -5.26 3.21
CA VAL A 111 -6.13 -4.75 3.45
C VAL A 111 -6.65 -5.25 4.78
N ILE A 112 -6.56 -6.56 5.05
CA ILE A 112 -7.04 -7.14 6.30
C ILE A 112 -6.20 -6.70 7.50
N GLU A 113 -4.88 -6.61 7.35
CA GLU A 113 -3.99 -6.04 8.36
C GLU A 113 -4.38 -4.59 8.71
N THR A 114 -4.66 -3.76 7.69
CA THR A 114 -5.08 -2.37 7.89
C THR A 114 -6.43 -2.28 8.58
N THR A 115 -7.36 -3.15 8.24
CA THR A 115 -8.69 -3.21 8.89
C THR A 115 -8.55 -3.56 10.37
N MET A 116 -7.76 -4.58 10.69
CA MET A 116 -7.52 -5.00 12.07
C MET A 116 -6.73 -3.96 12.88
N LEU A 117 -5.74 -3.30 12.27
CA LEU A 117 -5.02 -2.19 12.91
C LEU A 117 -5.97 -1.04 13.29
N ASN A 118 -6.87 -0.65 12.39
CA ASN A 118 -7.84 0.40 12.69
C ASN A 118 -8.80 -0.01 13.80
N LEU A 119 -9.29 -1.24 13.76
CA LEU A 119 -10.22 -1.76 14.75
C LEU A 119 -9.57 -1.87 16.14
N LEU A 120 -8.40 -2.48 16.24
CA LEU A 120 -7.80 -2.85 17.54
C LEU A 120 -6.91 -1.75 18.12
N CYS A 121 -6.27 -0.93 17.28
CA CYS A 121 -5.31 0.06 17.75
C CYS A 121 -5.83 1.50 17.65
N ALA A 122 -6.73 1.80 16.70
CA ALA A 122 -7.26 3.14 16.50
C ALA A 122 -8.73 3.29 16.91
N GLY A 123 -9.42 2.21 17.32
CA GLY A 123 -10.81 2.23 17.78
C GLY A 123 -11.81 2.70 16.72
N ASN A 124 -11.51 2.47 15.44
CA ASN A 124 -12.41 2.82 14.35
C ASN A 124 -12.47 1.71 13.30
N PHE A 125 -13.57 1.66 12.55
CA PHE A 125 -13.74 0.71 11.47
C PHE A 125 -13.43 1.38 10.13
N LYS A 126 -12.19 1.22 9.69
CA LYS A 126 -11.68 1.70 8.38
C LYS A 126 -10.91 0.60 7.68
N THR A 127 -11.05 0.51 6.38
CA THR A 127 -10.24 -0.38 5.53
C THR A 127 -9.44 0.40 4.51
N MET A 128 -8.61 -0.30 3.77
CA MET A 128 -7.90 0.23 2.61
C MET A 128 -8.79 0.07 1.38
N LEU A 129 -9.09 1.14 0.65
CA LEU A 129 -9.91 1.06 -0.56
C LEU A 129 -9.08 0.66 -1.79
N PRO A 130 -9.63 -0.12 -2.73
CA PRO A 130 -8.94 -0.50 -3.98
C PRO A 130 -8.64 0.71 -4.88
N LYS A 131 -9.47 1.75 -4.78
CA LYS A 131 -9.35 3.01 -5.52
C LYS A 131 -9.72 4.17 -4.62
N LEU A 132 -8.94 5.26 -4.68
CA LEU A 132 -9.15 6.45 -3.87
C LEU A 132 -8.82 7.69 -4.69
N LYS A 133 -9.70 8.69 -4.69
CA LYS A 133 -9.37 10.04 -5.20
C LYS A 133 -8.43 10.73 -4.21
N SER A 134 -7.46 11.46 -4.73
CA SER A 134 -6.62 12.30 -3.86
C SER A 134 -7.41 13.50 -3.39
N SER A 135 -7.28 13.86 -2.11
CA SER A 135 -7.85 15.10 -1.58
C SER A 135 -7.04 16.34 -1.94
N ASN A 136 -5.75 16.18 -2.26
CA ASN A 136 -4.82 17.28 -2.48
C ASN A 136 -4.42 17.45 -3.96
N TYR A 137 -4.84 16.53 -4.83
CA TYR A 137 -4.49 16.50 -6.25
C TYR A 137 -5.76 16.15 -7.04
N ASP A 138 -6.46 17.15 -7.55
CA ASP A 138 -7.82 17.04 -8.14
C ASP A 138 -7.97 15.99 -9.23
N LYS A 139 -6.90 15.72 -9.98
CA LYS A 139 -6.91 14.76 -11.10
C LYS A 139 -6.29 13.41 -10.77
N MET A 140 -5.66 13.27 -9.60
CA MET A 140 -4.90 12.07 -9.26
C MET A 140 -5.73 11.07 -8.46
N GLN A 141 -5.61 9.79 -8.82
CA GLN A 141 -6.24 8.68 -8.12
C GLN A 141 -5.19 7.65 -7.72
N ILE A 142 -5.29 7.12 -6.50
CA ILE A 142 -4.60 5.87 -6.15
C ILE A 142 -5.39 4.69 -6.68
N ILE A 143 -4.69 3.70 -7.19
CA ILE A 143 -5.23 2.38 -7.52
C ILE A 143 -4.36 1.29 -6.90
N ARG A 144 -4.97 0.15 -6.54
CA ARG A 144 -4.29 -1.01 -5.93
C ARG A 144 -4.63 -2.26 -6.72
N PRO A 145 -3.89 -2.54 -7.80
CA PRO A 145 -4.23 -3.66 -8.69
C PRO A 145 -4.13 -5.04 -8.03
N LEU A 146 -3.28 -5.17 -7.00
CA LEU A 146 -3.09 -6.42 -6.27
C LEU A 146 -4.11 -6.65 -5.13
N TYR A 147 -5.14 -5.80 -5.02
CA TYR A 147 -6.08 -5.75 -3.90
C TYR A 147 -6.71 -7.10 -3.50
N TYR A 148 -6.95 -7.97 -4.48
CA TYR A 148 -7.52 -9.30 -4.28
C TYR A 148 -6.49 -10.43 -4.33
N ILE A 149 -5.22 -10.11 -4.52
CA ILE A 149 -4.14 -11.08 -4.63
C ILE A 149 -3.58 -11.39 -3.23
N ARG A 150 -3.47 -12.66 -2.90
CA ARG A 150 -2.88 -13.14 -1.65
C ARG A 150 -1.36 -12.97 -1.67
N GLU A 151 -0.76 -12.58 -0.54
CA GLU A 151 0.68 -12.46 -0.38
C GLU A 151 1.42 -13.75 -0.76
N GLU A 152 0.86 -14.89 -0.39
CA GLU A 152 1.40 -16.22 -0.72
C GLU A 152 1.58 -16.42 -2.23
N SER A 153 0.62 -15.96 -3.05
CA SER A 153 0.71 -16.04 -4.51
C SER A 153 1.82 -15.15 -5.06
N ILE A 154 2.03 -13.98 -4.45
CA ILE A 154 3.12 -13.07 -4.80
C ILE A 154 4.48 -13.72 -4.47
N ILE A 155 4.59 -14.32 -3.29
CA ILE A 155 5.82 -15.01 -2.85
C ILE A 155 6.14 -16.17 -3.81
N ARG A 156 5.16 -17.00 -4.19
CA ARG A 156 5.37 -18.09 -5.15
C ARG A 156 5.85 -17.59 -6.50
N PHE A 157 5.28 -16.51 -7.01
CA PHE A 157 5.72 -15.90 -8.26
C PHE A 157 7.19 -15.45 -8.18
N ILE A 158 7.56 -14.73 -7.14
CA ILE A 158 8.93 -14.23 -6.95
C ILE A 158 9.93 -15.39 -6.83
N GLN A 159 9.60 -16.43 -6.07
CA GLN A 159 10.45 -17.62 -5.94
C GLN A 159 10.69 -18.34 -7.26
N SER A 160 9.69 -18.37 -8.15
CA SER A 160 9.80 -18.98 -9.47
C SER A 160 10.47 -18.10 -10.53
N SER A 161 10.60 -16.79 -10.28
CA SER A 161 11.10 -15.81 -11.26
C SER A 161 12.60 -15.57 -11.21
N GLY A 162 13.31 -16.06 -10.19
CA GLY A 162 14.73 -15.78 -9.99
C GLY A 162 15.05 -14.34 -9.54
N ILE A 163 14.04 -13.54 -9.22
CA ILE A 163 14.19 -12.16 -8.75
C ILE A 163 14.62 -12.16 -7.27
N MET A 164 15.52 -11.27 -6.92
CA MET A 164 15.92 -10.99 -5.54
C MET A 164 15.31 -9.67 -5.10
N PRO A 165 14.07 -9.66 -4.54
CA PRO A 165 13.42 -8.43 -4.16
C PRO A 165 14.15 -7.76 -3.00
N LEU A 166 14.12 -6.43 -2.95
CA LEU A 166 14.61 -5.70 -1.80
C LEU A 166 13.79 -6.07 -0.56
N ASN A 167 14.49 -6.50 0.48
CA ASN A 167 13.94 -6.48 1.83
C ASN A 167 13.90 -5.02 2.30
N CYS A 168 12.99 -4.70 3.24
CA CYS A 168 12.77 -3.32 3.67
C CYS A 168 14.12 -2.60 3.96
N ALA A 169 14.44 -1.62 3.13
CA ALA A 169 15.72 -0.89 3.16
C ALA A 169 15.84 0.07 4.34
N CYS A 170 14.77 0.23 5.14
CA CYS A 170 14.75 1.08 6.32
C CYS A 170 15.14 0.27 7.56
N MET A 171 16.19 0.70 8.28
CA MET A 171 16.63 0.07 9.53
C MET A 171 15.54 0.06 10.62
N VAL A 172 14.63 1.03 10.61
CA VAL A 172 13.50 1.11 11.56
C VAL A 172 12.44 0.04 11.26
N ALA A 173 12.15 -0.19 9.98
CA ALA A 173 11.20 -1.23 9.57
C ALA A 173 11.75 -2.66 9.71
N ALA A 174 13.07 -2.81 9.76
CA ALA A 174 13.73 -4.10 10.00
C ALA A 174 13.60 -4.56 11.47
N LYS A 175 13.31 -3.65 12.43
CA LYS A 175 13.04 -4.00 13.82
C LYS A 175 11.63 -4.56 13.93
N LYS A 176 11.51 -5.87 14.12
CA LYS A 176 10.23 -6.58 14.34
C LYS A 176 9.56 -6.24 15.68
N THR A 177 10.34 -5.92 16.69
CA THR A 177 9.86 -5.56 18.04
C THR A 177 9.26 -4.15 18.07
N GLY A 178 8.00 -4.04 18.54
CA GLY A 178 7.25 -2.78 18.61
C GLY A 178 6.57 -2.36 17.30
N ASN A 179 6.60 -3.19 16.27
CA ASN A 179 5.89 -2.93 15.03
C ASN A 179 4.47 -3.50 15.11
N LYS A 180 3.49 -2.64 15.36
CA LYS A 180 2.07 -3.00 15.47
C LYS A 180 1.54 -3.78 14.25
N ARG A 181 2.03 -3.48 13.08
CA ARG A 181 1.62 -4.20 11.87
C ARG A 181 2.08 -5.66 11.88
N TYR A 182 3.29 -5.92 12.36
CA TYR A 182 3.79 -7.28 12.51
C TYR A 182 2.98 -8.06 13.57
N GLU A 183 2.67 -7.42 14.71
CA GLU A 183 1.83 -8.02 15.75
C GLU A 183 0.44 -8.41 15.21
N ILE A 184 -0.19 -7.54 14.41
CA ILE A 184 -1.48 -7.81 13.76
C ILE A 184 -1.38 -8.96 12.75
N LYS A 185 -0.30 -9.01 11.97
CA LYS A 185 -0.08 -10.11 11.02
C LYS A 185 0.00 -11.46 11.72
N GLU A 186 0.74 -11.55 12.82
CA GLU A 186 0.82 -12.77 13.63
C GLU A 186 -0.54 -13.11 14.27
N LEU A 187 -1.29 -12.09 14.76
CA LEU A 187 -2.63 -12.30 15.29
C LEU A 187 -3.58 -12.90 14.25
N ILE A 188 -3.61 -12.35 13.02
CA ILE A 188 -4.46 -12.85 11.93
C ILE A 188 -4.07 -14.28 11.60
N LYS A 189 -2.78 -14.60 11.56
CA LYS A 189 -2.28 -15.95 11.30
C LYS A 189 -2.78 -16.93 12.36
N ASN A 190 -2.64 -16.60 13.65
CA ASN A 190 -3.10 -17.45 14.75
C ASN A 190 -4.62 -17.65 14.72
N LEU A 191 -5.39 -16.58 14.43
CA LEU A 191 -6.84 -16.69 14.24
C LEU A 191 -7.19 -17.61 13.06
N GLY A 192 -6.39 -17.64 12.00
CA GLY A 192 -6.57 -18.50 10.85
C GLY A 192 -6.37 -19.99 11.16
N GLU A 193 -5.58 -20.31 12.18
CA GLU A 193 -5.39 -21.69 12.65
C GLU A 193 -6.63 -22.20 13.40
N GLU A 194 -7.36 -21.32 14.10
CA GLU A 194 -8.54 -21.68 14.90
C GLU A 194 -9.85 -21.54 14.12
N TYR A 195 -9.96 -20.51 13.26
CA TYR A 195 -11.20 -20.17 12.55
C TYR A 195 -11.00 -20.24 11.05
N GLN A 196 -11.66 -21.20 10.40
CA GLN A 196 -11.66 -21.31 8.94
C GLN A 196 -12.20 -20.02 8.32
N GLU A 197 -11.57 -19.57 7.23
CA GLU A 197 -12.01 -18.41 6.44
C GLU A 197 -11.99 -17.04 7.20
N VAL A 198 -11.32 -16.94 8.37
CA VAL A 198 -11.29 -15.70 9.16
C VAL A 198 -10.77 -14.51 8.36
N GLU A 199 -9.74 -14.71 7.55
CA GLU A 199 -9.17 -13.66 6.69
C GLU A 199 -10.18 -13.14 5.67
N LYS A 200 -10.94 -14.04 5.04
CA LYS A 200 -12.03 -13.66 4.13
C LYS A 200 -13.17 -12.97 4.86
N SER A 201 -13.45 -13.38 6.09
CA SER A 201 -14.47 -12.75 6.94
C SER A 201 -14.09 -11.32 7.30
N ILE A 202 -12.83 -11.08 7.72
CA ILE A 202 -12.30 -9.73 7.99
C ILE A 202 -12.41 -8.87 6.72
N PHE A 203 -12.01 -9.40 5.57
CA PHE A 203 -12.09 -8.69 4.29
C PHE A 203 -13.52 -8.34 3.90
N LYS A 204 -14.45 -9.28 4.04
CA LYS A 204 -15.87 -9.10 3.71
C LYS A 204 -16.58 -8.14 4.65
N ALA A 205 -16.18 -8.05 5.92
CA ALA A 205 -16.81 -7.18 6.90
C ALA A 205 -16.86 -5.72 6.43
N ALA A 206 -15.82 -5.25 5.71
CA ALA A 206 -15.78 -3.91 5.17
C ALA A 206 -16.78 -3.64 4.02
N ASN A 207 -17.33 -4.70 3.42
CA ASN A 207 -18.36 -4.60 2.38
C ASN A 207 -19.78 -4.84 2.94
N ASN A 208 -19.90 -5.18 4.23
CA ASN A 208 -21.17 -5.57 4.87
C ASN A 208 -21.35 -4.79 6.18
N VAL A 209 -21.31 -3.48 6.10
CA VAL A 209 -21.54 -2.60 7.27
C VAL A 209 -23.02 -2.29 7.37
N TYR A 210 -23.65 -2.71 8.46
CA TYR A 210 -25.04 -2.45 8.76
C TYR A 210 -25.14 -1.19 9.61
N LEU A 211 -25.43 -0.04 8.99
CA LEU A 211 -25.49 1.26 9.67
C LEU A 211 -26.58 1.30 10.74
N ASP A 212 -27.63 0.49 10.61
CA ASP A 212 -28.70 0.36 11.60
C ASP A 212 -28.26 -0.32 12.91
N SER A 213 -27.09 -0.95 12.89
CA SER A 213 -26.56 -1.73 14.02
C SER A 213 -25.22 -1.20 14.52
N VAL A 214 -24.91 0.09 14.24
CA VAL A 214 -23.73 0.77 14.77
C VAL A 214 -24.16 1.98 15.60
N LEU A 215 -23.36 2.33 16.62
CA LEU A 215 -23.65 3.47 17.50
C LEU A 215 -23.48 4.83 16.80
N GLY A 216 -22.64 4.88 15.76
CA GLY A 216 -22.42 6.08 14.98
C GLY A 216 -21.46 5.84 13.83
N TRP A 217 -21.47 6.75 12.86
CA TRP A 217 -20.56 6.73 11.72
C TRP A 217 -20.23 8.16 11.30
N GLU A 218 -19.20 8.30 10.46
CA GLU A 218 -18.81 9.58 9.87
C GLU A 218 -18.88 9.46 8.34
N GLN A 219 -19.57 10.39 7.71
CA GLN A 219 -19.68 10.49 6.27
C GLN A 219 -19.49 11.95 5.83
N ASP A 220 -18.59 12.18 4.87
CA ASP A 220 -18.27 13.52 4.33
C ASP A 220 -17.93 14.57 5.40
N GLY A 221 -17.28 14.13 6.49
CA GLY A 221 -16.90 14.97 7.63
C GLY A 221 -18.04 15.27 8.61
N VAL A 222 -19.22 14.70 8.38
CA VAL A 222 -20.38 14.80 9.28
C VAL A 222 -20.46 13.54 10.14
N ARG A 223 -20.59 13.72 11.45
CA ARG A 223 -20.74 12.62 12.39
C ARG A 223 -22.23 12.35 12.62
N HIS A 224 -22.62 11.10 12.41
CA HIS A 224 -23.96 10.59 12.62
C HIS A 224 -24.04 9.70 13.86
N SER A 225 -25.23 9.63 14.46
CA SER A 225 -25.52 8.80 15.63
C SER A 225 -26.79 7.97 15.40
N PHE A 226 -26.84 6.80 16.01
CA PHE A 226 -28.04 5.98 16.00
C PHE A 226 -29.27 6.72 16.68
N LEU A 227 -29.00 7.73 17.54
CA LEU A 227 -30.02 8.54 18.20
C LEU A 227 -30.80 9.41 17.22
N GLU A 228 -30.26 9.76 16.05
CA GLU A 228 -30.98 10.56 15.04
C GLU A 228 -32.32 9.94 14.60
N LYS A 229 -32.52 8.63 14.81
CA LYS A 229 -33.78 7.95 14.53
C LYS A 229 -34.85 8.15 15.60
N PHE A 230 -34.49 8.72 16.73
CA PHE A 230 -35.36 8.93 17.90
C PHE A 230 -35.55 10.42 18.23
N GLU A 231 -34.91 11.31 17.47
CA GLU A 231 -35.11 12.76 17.56
C GLU A 231 -36.26 13.14 16.60
N ASP A 232 -37.48 13.29 17.15
CA ASP A 232 -38.69 13.81 16.44
C ASP A 232 -38.66 15.34 16.37
#